data_6cda38b5eaf77b20e8fbc6daf7fad611
#
_entry.id   6cda38b5eaf77b20e8fbc6daf7fad611
#
_cell.length_a   1.000
_cell.length_b   1.000
_cell.length_c   1.000
_cell.angle_alpha   90.00
_cell.angle_beta   90.00
_cell.angle_gamma   90.00
#
_symmetry.space_group_name_H-M   'P 1'
#
loop_
_entity.id
_entity.type
_entity.pdbx_description
1 polymer ?
#
loop_
_entity_poly.entity_id
_entity_poly.type
_entity_poly.pdbx_seq_one_letter_code
_entity_poly.pdbx_strand_id
1 'polypeptide(L)'
;MGFFRRKVAPASKKPDKEHEDTRNKEDVKKDDTDDAPLAMFVILLHVLLKVYGRQRHPRVESFETLKDRGDIVEYRYIPGDVTLIYISHEWVGTDHPDPDGTQMYHLTYMLERLKEGKISRTDMDAFHSLLYKHNVTTTADDWKRILNSEKTYIWYDGFCVPSSRREDGFRSIPSYIRRCDFMIILAPGCTHFDRIDPRTKRKMNLCYRTYRLRARCVFEMF
;
A
#
# COMPACT_ATOMS: atom_id res chain seq x y z
N MET A 1 8.95 -7.12 10.03
CA MET A 1 8.06 -6.12 9.45
C MET A 1 8.83 -4.82 9.33
N GLY A 2 8.86 -4.21 8.17
CA GLY A 2 9.59 -2.96 7.94
C GLY A 2 8.63 -1.79 7.75
N PHE A 3 9.01 -0.60 8.19
CA PHE A 3 8.22 0.63 8.04
C PHE A 3 9.05 1.69 7.32
N PHE A 4 8.41 2.42 6.42
CA PHE A 4 8.99 3.57 5.75
C PHE A 4 8.03 4.75 5.85
N ARG A 5 8.54 5.94 6.16
CA ARG A 5 7.80 7.20 6.18
C ARG A 5 8.48 8.22 5.28
N ARG A 6 7.74 8.80 4.37
CA ARG A 6 8.20 9.93 3.55
C ARG A 6 8.07 11.24 4.33
N LYS A 7 9.14 12.03 4.39
CA LYS A 7 9.08 13.39 4.91
C LYS A 7 8.64 14.31 3.77
N VAL A 8 7.40 14.78 3.80
CA VAL A 8 6.95 15.84 2.89
C VAL A 8 7.49 17.15 3.41
N ALA A 9 8.33 17.83 2.63
CA ALA A 9 8.74 19.19 2.92
C ALA A 9 7.51 20.11 2.83
N PRO A 10 7.36 21.10 3.73
CA PRO A 10 6.24 22.03 3.64
C PRO A 10 6.32 22.82 2.34
N ALA A 11 5.23 22.87 1.60
CA ALA A 11 5.11 23.62 0.38
C ALA A 11 5.36 25.10 0.66
N SER A 12 6.41 25.66 0.07
CA SER A 12 6.67 27.10 0.08
C SER A 12 5.60 27.78 -0.76
N LYS A 13 4.79 28.64 -0.12
CA LYS A 13 3.86 29.55 -0.81
C LYS A 13 4.68 30.49 -1.70
N LYS A 14 4.48 30.40 -3.01
CA LYS A 14 4.90 31.47 -3.93
C LYS A 14 3.75 32.49 -4.06
N PRO A 15 4.06 33.78 -4.13
CA PRO A 15 3.04 34.82 -4.30
C PRO A 15 2.50 34.83 -5.72
N ASP A 16 1.20 35.08 -5.82
CA ASP A 16 0.44 35.27 -7.04
C ASP A 16 1.03 36.38 -7.92
N LYS A 17 1.22 36.07 -9.20
CA LYS A 17 1.28 37.08 -10.27
C LYS A 17 0.23 36.71 -11.29
N GLU A 18 -0.82 37.51 -11.31
CA GLU A 18 -1.76 37.62 -12.41
C GLU A 18 -1.01 37.94 -13.71
N HIS A 19 -1.18 37.07 -14.70
CA HIS A 19 -0.99 37.45 -16.09
C HIS A 19 -2.10 36.79 -16.91
N GLU A 20 -3.01 37.65 -17.30
CA GLU A 20 -4.02 37.46 -18.33
C GLU A 20 -3.30 37.25 -19.68
N ASP A 21 -3.43 36.08 -20.30
CA ASP A 21 -3.11 35.91 -21.72
C ASP A 21 -4.15 35.01 -22.39
N THR A 22 -4.94 35.69 -23.21
CA THR A 22 -5.91 35.15 -24.15
C THR A 22 -5.18 34.51 -25.30
N ARG A 23 -5.23 33.18 -25.48
CA ARG A 23 -4.97 32.52 -26.78
C ARG A 23 -5.67 31.16 -26.93
N ASN A 24 -6.49 31.16 -27.97
CA ASN A 24 -6.86 30.05 -28.86
C ASN A 24 -7.19 28.67 -28.30
N LYS A 25 -8.48 28.34 -28.44
CA LYS A 25 -8.99 27.00 -28.57
C LYS A 25 -8.38 26.34 -29.81
N GLU A 26 -7.38 25.54 -29.65
CA GLU A 26 -6.98 24.53 -30.64
C GLU A 26 -7.23 23.15 -30.04
N ASP A 27 -7.82 22.30 -30.85
CA ASP A 27 -8.21 20.92 -30.59
C ASP A 27 -7.07 20.14 -29.93
N VAL A 28 -7.18 19.87 -28.63
CA VAL A 28 -6.33 18.87 -27.97
C VAL A 28 -6.81 17.51 -28.44
N LYS A 29 -6.15 17.00 -29.49
CA LYS A 29 -6.17 15.57 -29.80
C LYS A 29 -5.88 14.80 -28.51
N LYS A 30 -6.83 13.94 -28.10
CA LYS A 30 -6.58 12.89 -27.15
C LYS A 30 -5.44 12.02 -27.69
N ASP A 31 -4.24 12.27 -27.22
CA ASP A 31 -3.16 11.31 -27.28
C ASP A 31 -3.49 10.25 -26.20
N ASP A 32 -4.20 9.22 -26.63
CA ASP A 32 -4.35 7.98 -25.88
C ASP A 32 -2.97 7.29 -25.89
N THR A 33 -2.02 7.84 -25.15
CA THR A 33 -0.79 7.13 -24.85
C THR A 33 -1.13 6.07 -23.81
N ASP A 34 -0.98 4.82 -24.19
CA ASP A 34 -1.16 3.57 -23.44
C ASP A 34 -0.29 3.49 -22.14
N ASP A 35 0.37 4.58 -21.76
CA ASP A 35 1.38 4.71 -20.72
C ASP A 35 0.91 5.48 -19.47
N ALA A 36 -0.36 5.89 -19.42
CA ALA A 36 -0.89 6.58 -18.24
C ALA A 36 -1.04 5.60 -17.06
N PRO A 37 -0.58 5.97 -15.84
CA PRO A 37 -0.73 5.11 -14.68
C PRO A 37 -2.19 4.74 -14.44
N LEU A 38 -2.46 3.47 -14.10
CA LEU A 38 -3.79 3.03 -13.71
C LEU A 38 -4.31 3.88 -12.55
N ALA A 39 -5.61 4.15 -12.54
CA ALA A 39 -6.24 4.85 -11.44
C ALA A 39 -5.99 4.11 -10.10
N MET A 40 -5.56 4.87 -9.09
CA MET A 40 -5.29 4.33 -7.77
C MET A 40 -6.57 4.22 -6.96
N PHE A 41 -6.92 3.02 -6.51
CA PHE A 41 -8.02 2.79 -5.58
C PHE A 41 -7.47 2.49 -4.19
N VAL A 42 -8.21 2.88 -3.16
CA VAL A 42 -7.81 2.71 -1.76
C VAL A 42 -9.01 2.38 -0.89
N ILE A 43 -8.79 1.72 0.23
CA ILE A 43 -9.80 1.42 1.23
C ILE A 43 -9.57 2.29 2.48
N LEU A 44 -10.65 2.82 3.05
CA LEU A 44 -10.57 3.51 4.32
C LEU A 44 -10.22 2.52 5.45
N LEU A 45 -9.28 2.88 6.32
CA LEU A 45 -8.78 1.97 7.36
C LEU A 45 -9.89 1.35 8.23
N HIS A 46 -10.87 2.15 8.67
CA HIS A 46 -11.94 1.62 9.50
C HIS A 46 -12.84 0.64 8.73
N VAL A 47 -13.01 0.80 7.41
CA VAL A 47 -13.72 -0.16 6.55
C VAL A 47 -12.91 -1.45 6.45
N LEU A 48 -11.60 -1.36 6.21
CA LEU A 48 -10.70 -2.53 6.20
C LEU A 48 -10.82 -3.34 7.50
N LEU A 49 -10.73 -2.67 8.66
CA LEU A 49 -10.81 -3.32 9.97
C LEU A 49 -12.22 -3.85 10.27
N LYS A 50 -13.28 -3.22 9.75
CA LYS A 50 -14.65 -3.73 9.85
C LYS A 50 -14.84 -4.99 9.03
N VAL A 51 -14.29 -5.04 7.81
CA VAL A 51 -14.44 -6.16 6.88
C VAL A 51 -13.57 -7.35 7.28
N TYR A 52 -12.30 -7.10 7.65
CA TYR A 52 -11.30 -8.17 7.85
C TYR A 52 -10.79 -8.30 9.28
N GLY A 53 -11.01 -7.32 10.14
CA GLY A 53 -10.53 -7.35 11.53
C GLY A 53 -11.19 -8.46 12.34
N ARG A 54 -10.45 -8.99 13.33
CA ARG A 54 -10.90 -10.03 14.27
C ARG A 54 -11.29 -11.38 13.65
N GLN A 55 -11.05 -11.58 12.36
CA GLN A 55 -11.23 -12.86 11.69
C GLN A 55 -9.91 -13.63 11.68
N ARG A 56 -9.94 -14.93 12.00
CA ARG A 56 -8.72 -15.77 12.00
C ARG A 56 -8.21 -16.07 10.59
N HIS A 57 -9.11 -16.19 9.64
CA HIS A 57 -8.81 -16.50 8.23
C HIS A 57 -9.69 -15.62 7.34
N PRO A 58 -9.42 -14.31 7.30
CA PRO A 58 -10.23 -13.40 6.51
C PRO A 58 -9.96 -13.65 5.02
N ARG A 59 -10.98 -14.05 4.29
CA ARG A 59 -10.86 -14.21 2.83
C ARG A 59 -10.77 -12.82 2.18
N VAL A 60 -9.66 -12.55 1.52
CA VAL A 60 -9.49 -11.31 0.76
C VAL A 60 -10.42 -11.34 -0.43
N GLU A 61 -11.34 -10.37 -0.51
CA GLU A 61 -12.33 -10.24 -1.58
C GLU A 61 -11.70 -9.58 -2.81
N SER A 62 -12.34 -9.76 -3.98
CA SER A 62 -11.87 -9.15 -5.22
C SER A 62 -12.09 -7.63 -5.25
N PHE A 63 -11.33 -6.95 -6.12
CA PHE A 63 -11.53 -5.53 -6.42
C PHE A 63 -12.98 -5.22 -6.79
N GLU A 64 -13.56 -6.03 -7.65
CA GLU A 64 -14.92 -5.85 -8.17
C GLU A 64 -15.94 -5.90 -7.03
N THR A 65 -15.84 -6.90 -6.16
CA THR A 65 -16.73 -7.06 -4.99
C THR A 65 -16.69 -5.85 -4.07
N LEU A 66 -15.48 -5.38 -3.71
CA LEU A 66 -15.33 -4.22 -2.81
C LEU A 66 -15.76 -2.91 -3.48
N LYS A 67 -15.53 -2.78 -4.79
CA LYS A 67 -15.95 -1.61 -5.56
C LYS A 67 -17.48 -1.52 -5.66
N ASP A 68 -18.15 -2.62 -5.98
CA ASP A 68 -19.60 -2.66 -6.11
C ASP A 68 -20.29 -2.36 -4.77
N ARG A 69 -19.67 -2.74 -3.66
CA ARG A 69 -20.14 -2.43 -2.30
C ARG A 69 -19.78 -1.01 -1.85
N GLY A 70 -18.90 -0.32 -2.57
CA GLY A 70 -18.44 1.03 -2.23
C GLY A 70 -17.39 1.08 -1.12
N ASP A 71 -16.75 -0.03 -0.79
CA ASP A 71 -15.72 -0.13 0.25
C ASP A 71 -14.37 0.45 -0.20
N ILE A 72 -14.09 0.43 -1.51
CA ILE A 72 -12.92 1.07 -2.10
C ILE A 72 -13.34 2.28 -2.94
N VAL A 73 -12.49 3.31 -2.90
CA VAL A 73 -12.72 4.58 -3.62
C VAL A 73 -11.50 4.94 -4.45
N GLU A 74 -11.71 5.60 -5.56
CA GLU A 74 -10.59 6.11 -6.35
C GLU A 74 -9.96 7.31 -5.64
N TYR A 75 -8.64 7.28 -5.48
CA TYR A 75 -7.86 8.26 -4.73
C TYR A 75 -8.08 9.71 -5.17
N ARG A 76 -8.26 9.97 -6.48
CA ARG A 76 -8.49 11.33 -7.01
C ARG A 76 -9.77 12.00 -6.50
N TYR A 77 -10.73 11.21 -6.00
CA TYR A 77 -12.00 11.74 -5.47
C TYR A 77 -11.99 11.92 -3.95
N ILE A 78 -10.86 11.63 -3.29
CA ILE A 78 -10.74 11.82 -1.85
C ILE A 78 -10.37 13.28 -1.58
N PRO A 79 -11.22 14.05 -0.90
CA PRO A 79 -10.95 15.45 -0.65
C PRO A 79 -9.96 15.65 0.49
N GLY A 80 -9.10 16.65 0.34
CA GLY A 80 -8.29 17.20 1.42
C GLY A 80 -7.03 16.40 1.76
N ASP A 81 -6.50 16.70 2.94
CA ASP A 81 -5.30 16.09 3.48
C ASP A 81 -5.63 14.73 4.11
N VAL A 82 -5.06 13.66 3.56
CA VAL A 82 -5.30 12.30 4.00
C VAL A 82 -3.97 11.60 4.28
N THR A 83 -3.97 10.61 5.16
CA THR A 83 -2.84 9.71 5.34
C THR A 83 -3.03 8.45 4.51
N LEU A 84 -2.06 8.16 3.66
CA LEU A 84 -2.09 7.01 2.78
C LEU A 84 -0.97 6.02 3.14
N ILE A 85 -1.34 4.78 3.42
CA ILE A 85 -0.43 3.71 3.80
C ILE A 85 -0.40 2.65 2.69
N TYR A 86 0.77 2.44 2.11
CA TYR A 86 1.04 1.38 1.13
C TYR A 86 1.42 0.09 1.85
N ILE A 87 0.76 -1.02 1.53
CA ILE A 87 1.12 -2.34 2.04
C ILE A 87 1.88 -3.09 0.96
N SER A 88 3.17 -3.27 1.19
CA SER A 88 4.03 -4.10 0.34
C SER A 88 4.11 -5.50 0.92
N HIS A 89 3.84 -6.50 0.10
CA HIS A 89 3.85 -7.90 0.54
C HIS A 89 4.26 -8.86 -0.58
N GLU A 90 4.57 -10.07 -0.21
CA GLU A 90 4.84 -11.17 -1.12
C GLU A 90 3.59 -12.03 -1.29
N TRP A 91 3.17 -12.30 -2.53
CA TRP A 91 2.02 -13.17 -2.78
C TRP A 91 2.27 -14.59 -2.29
N VAL A 92 1.33 -15.13 -1.53
CA VAL A 92 1.38 -16.48 -0.94
C VAL A 92 0.83 -17.54 -1.89
N GLY A 93 0.02 -17.15 -2.87
CA GLY A 93 -0.49 -18.00 -3.93
C GLY A 93 -0.16 -17.49 -5.32
N THR A 94 -0.26 -18.35 -6.32
CA THR A 94 0.00 -17.98 -7.74
C THR A 94 -1.11 -17.08 -8.28
N ASP A 95 -2.36 -17.43 -8.02
CA ASP A 95 -3.53 -16.73 -8.57
C ASP A 95 -4.19 -15.77 -7.57
N HIS A 96 -3.85 -15.91 -6.30
CA HIS A 96 -4.41 -15.12 -5.22
C HIS A 96 -3.31 -14.65 -4.26
N PRO A 97 -3.30 -13.36 -3.85
CA PRO A 97 -2.25 -12.82 -2.98
C PRO A 97 -2.18 -13.51 -1.62
N ASP A 98 -3.31 -13.89 -1.06
CA ASP A 98 -3.44 -14.45 0.30
C ASP A 98 -4.61 -15.45 0.35
N PRO A 99 -4.42 -16.70 -0.19
CA PRO A 99 -5.51 -17.67 -0.35
C PRO A 99 -6.16 -18.13 0.95
N ASP A 100 -5.37 -18.21 2.03
CA ASP A 100 -5.80 -18.65 3.36
C ASP A 100 -6.04 -17.51 4.36
N GLY A 101 -5.85 -16.27 3.92
CA GLY A 101 -6.06 -15.07 4.75
C GLY A 101 -5.00 -14.84 5.84
N THR A 102 -3.89 -15.58 5.81
CA THR A 102 -2.84 -15.48 6.84
C THR A 102 -2.22 -14.08 6.86
N GLN A 103 -1.91 -13.51 5.71
CA GLN A 103 -1.30 -12.17 5.66
C GLN A 103 -2.29 -11.08 6.08
N MET A 104 -3.53 -11.16 5.63
CA MET A 104 -4.57 -10.20 6.02
C MET A 104 -4.86 -10.26 7.53
N TYR A 105 -4.88 -11.44 8.13
CA TYR A 105 -4.98 -11.60 9.57
C TYR A 105 -3.82 -10.89 10.30
N HIS A 106 -2.58 -11.11 9.88
CA HIS A 106 -1.42 -10.45 10.50
C HIS A 106 -1.43 -8.93 10.29
N LEU A 107 -1.85 -8.47 9.12
CA LEU A 107 -1.99 -7.04 8.82
C LEU A 107 -3.01 -6.38 9.76
N THR A 108 -4.22 -6.90 9.81
CA THR A 108 -5.29 -6.32 10.62
C THR A 108 -4.98 -6.39 12.11
N TYR A 109 -4.44 -7.52 12.59
CA TYR A 109 -4.01 -7.68 13.97
C TYR A 109 -2.94 -6.64 14.36
N MET A 110 -1.95 -6.41 13.50
CA MET A 110 -0.91 -5.42 13.74
C MET A 110 -1.47 -4.00 13.73
N LEU A 111 -2.33 -3.65 12.75
CA LEU A 111 -2.97 -2.34 12.67
C LEU A 111 -3.83 -2.04 13.91
N GLU A 112 -4.58 -3.02 14.42
CA GLU A 112 -5.34 -2.88 15.66
C GLU A 112 -4.42 -2.62 16.86
N ARG A 113 -3.31 -3.34 16.99
CA ARG A 113 -2.36 -3.12 18.09
C ARG A 113 -1.67 -1.75 18.03
N LEU A 114 -1.33 -1.28 16.84
CA LEU A 114 -0.81 0.09 16.63
C LEU A 114 -1.86 1.13 17.00
N LYS A 115 -3.10 0.94 16.54
CA LYS A 115 -4.24 1.81 16.83
C LYS A 115 -4.54 1.91 18.34
N GLU A 116 -4.40 0.82 19.07
CA GLU A 116 -4.56 0.76 20.52
C GLU A 116 -3.35 1.28 21.30
N GLY A 117 -2.22 1.53 20.62
CA GLY A 117 -0.96 1.95 21.25
C GLY A 117 -0.24 0.85 22.00
N LYS A 118 -0.53 -0.41 21.69
CA LYS A 118 0.14 -1.58 22.28
C LYS A 118 1.56 -1.81 21.73
N ILE A 119 1.93 -1.06 20.69
CA ILE A 119 3.27 -1.03 20.13
C ILE A 119 3.84 0.35 20.44
N SER A 120 4.87 0.41 21.29
CA SER A 120 5.40 1.67 21.83
C SER A 120 6.02 2.55 20.76
N ARG A 121 6.70 1.94 19.80
CA ARG A 121 7.31 2.63 18.66
C ARG A 121 7.57 1.68 17.50
N THR A 122 7.69 2.24 16.32
CA THR A 122 8.23 1.55 15.15
C THR A 122 9.35 2.40 14.54
N ASP A 123 10.42 1.75 14.17
CA ASP A 123 11.54 2.39 13.49
C ASP A 123 11.52 2.04 11.99
N MET A 124 12.12 2.90 11.18
CA MET A 124 12.36 2.59 9.79
C MET A 124 13.16 1.29 9.65
N ASP A 125 12.86 0.50 8.64
CA ASP A 125 13.64 -0.69 8.33
C ASP A 125 15.13 -0.36 8.19
N ALA A 126 16.00 -1.21 8.75
CA ALA A 126 17.44 -0.95 8.83
C ALA A 126 18.10 -0.76 7.44
N PHE A 127 17.61 -1.47 6.42
CA PHE A 127 18.13 -1.34 5.07
C PHE A 127 17.78 0.04 4.48
N HIS A 128 16.52 0.49 4.64
CA HIS A 128 16.10 1.82 4.19
C HIS A 128 16.77 2.94 4.99
N SER A 129 16.95 2.73 6.30
CA SER A 129 17.69 3.68 7.15
C SER A 129 19.13 3.87 6.67
N LEU A 130 19.79 2.78 6.27
CA LEU A 130 21.15 2.83 5.70
C LEU A 130 21.15 3.50 4.32
N LEU A 131 20.21 3.15 3.45
CA LEU A 131 20.13 3.67 2.08
C LEU A 131 19.88 5.17 2.05
N TYR A 132 18.95 5.65 2.86
CA TYR A 132 18.57 7.07 2.92
C TYR A 132 19.37 7.87 3.94
N LYS A 133 20.31 7.24 4.66
CA LYS A 133 21.17 7.87 5.68
C LYS A 133 20.38 8.65 6.74
N HIS A 134 19.17 8.22 7.04
CA HIS A 134 18.36 8.76 8.13
C HIS A 134 17.45 7.68 8.70
N ASN A 135 17.02 7.88 9.94
CA ASN A 135 16.05 7.01 10.58
C ASN A 135 14.78 7.80 10.92
N VAL A 136 13.64 7.15 10.74
CA VAL A 136 12.34 7.71 11.14
C VAL A 136 11.73 6.79 12.15
N THR A 137 11.41 7.34 13.32
CA THR A 137 10.68 6.67 14.38
C THR A 137 9.25 7.20 14.40
N THR A 138 8.27 6.31 14.51
CA THR A 138 6.86 6.65 14.73
C THR A 138 6.46 6.11 16.10
N THR A 139 6.01 6.99 16.99
CA THR A 139 5.64 6.65 18.36
C THR A 139 4.26 6.02 18.45
N ALA A 140 3.93 5.44 19.62
CA ALA A 140 2.59 4.93 19.88
C ALA A 140 1.50 6.00 19.71
N ASP A 141 1.76 7.23 20.16
CA ASP A 141 0.80 8.33 20.07
C ASP A 141 0.65 8.82 18.62
N ASP A 142 1.72 8.82 17.83
CA ASP A 142 1.63 9.08 16.39
C ASP A 142 0.75 8.04 15.70
N TRP A 143 0.98 6.76 15.98
CA TRP A 143 0.15 5.69 15.40
C TRP A 143 -1.30 5.78 15.84
N LYS A 144 -1.57 6.04 17.12
CA LYS A 144 -2.95 6.26 17.59
C LYS A 144 -3.62 7.41 16.84
N ARG A 145 -2.94 8.54 16.71
CA ARG A 145 -3.48 9.71 15.99
C ARG A 145 -3.75 9.39 14.53
N ILE A 146 -2.81 8.72 13.84
CA ILE A 146 -2.92 8.35 12.43
C ILE A 146 -4.05 7.33 12.23
N LEU A 147 -4.04 6.22 12.97
CA LEU A 147 -4.94 5.09 12.71
C LEU A 147 -6.36 5.26 13.32
N ASN A 148 -6.58 6.24 14.21
CA ASN A 148 -7.93 6.63 14.64
C ASN A 148 -8.52 7.76 13.79
N SER A 149 -7.77 8.30 12.83
CA SER A 149 -8.26 9.29 11.89
C SER A 149 -9.23 8.67 10.89
N GLU A 150 -10.34 9.35 10.62
CA GLU A 150 -11.27 9.00 9.54
C GLU A 150 -10.72 9.31 8.14
N LYS A 151 -9.48 9.83 8.07
CA LYS A 151 -8.79 10.18 6.84
C LYS A 151 -7.59 9.28 6.54
N THR A 152 -7.51 8.09 7.15
CA THR A 152 -6.43 7.13 6.91
C THR A 152 -6.89 6.05 5.96
N TYR A 153 -6.18 5.93 4.83
CA TYR A 153 -6.47 4.99 3.75
C TYR A 153 -5.34 4.00 3.58
N ILE A 154 -5.70 2.81 3.12
CA ILE A 154 -4.77 1.71 2.85
C ILE A 154 -4.80 1.38 1.36
N TRP A 155 -3.63 1.21 0.78
CA TRP A 155 -3.47 0.58 -0.53
C TRP A 155 -2.90 -0.83 -0.36
N TYR A 156 -3.58 -1.82 -0.93
CA TYR A 156 -3.18 -3.23 -0.93
C TYR A 156 -3.54 -3.83 -2.29
N ASP A 157 -2.57 -4.36 -3.02
CA ASP A 157 -2.76 -4.78 -4.41
C ASP A 157 -3.81 -5.88 -4.61
N GLY A 158 -4.00 -6.73 -3.59
CA GLY A 158 -4.95 -7.84 -3.65
C GLY A 158 -6.40 -7.43 -3.91
N PHE A 159 -6.78 -6.18 -3.57
CA PHE A 159 -8.12 -5.65 -3.81
C PHE A 159 -8.17 -4.20 -4.29
N CYS A 160 -7.05 -3.51 -4.38
CA CYS A 160 -6.99 -2.15 -4.93
C CYS A 160 -6.66 -2.11 -6.43
N VAL A 161 -6.41 -3.27 -7.03
CA VAL A 161 -6.09 -3.42 -8.47
C VAL A 161 -7.12 -4.35 -9.10
N PRO A 162 -7.79 -3.93 -10.20
CA PRO A 162 -8.70 -4.81 -10.94
C PRO A 162 -7.99 -6.08 -11.40
N SER A 163 -8.65 -7.23 -11.25
CA SER A 163 -8.08 -8.52 -11.63
C SER A 163 -7.72 -8.59 -13.12
N SER A 164 -8.51 -7.93 -13.97
CA SER A 164 -8.32 -7.83 -15.41
C SER A 164 -7.17 -6.89 -15.83
N ARG A 165 -6.70 -6.00 -14.95
CA ARG A 165 -5.64 -5.01 -15.22
C ARG A 165 -4.46 -5.12 -14.26
N ARG A 166 -4.15 -6.32 -13.85
CA ARG A 166 -3.12 -6.59 -12.84
C ARG A 166 -1.73 -6.10 -13.26
N GLU A 167 -1.34 -6.31 -14.52
CA GLU A 167 -0.04 -5.85 -15.04
C GLU A 167 0.07 -4.32 -15.04
N ASP A 168 -0.99 -3.62 -15.45
CA ASP A 168 -1.02 -2.16 -15.44
C ASP A 168 -0.95 -1.63 -14.01
N GLY A 169 -1.62 -2.30 -13.06
CA GLY A 169 -1.51 -2.01 -11.65
C GLY A 169 -0.07 -2.11 -11.17
N PHE A 170 0.64 -3.15 -11.56
CA PHE A 170 2.05 -3.34 -11.19
C PHE A 170 2.98 -2.30 -11.80
N ARG A 171 2.77 -1.92 -13.05
CA ARG A 171 3.52 -0.82 -13.69
C ARG A 171 3.27 0.52 -13.00
N SER A 172 2.10 0.70 -12.39
CA SER A 172 1.70 1.93 -11.72
C SER A 172 2.20 2.05 -10.27
N ILE A 173 2.75 0.98 -9.67
CA ILE A 173 3.24 0.95 -8.28
C ILE A 173 4.18 2.11 -7.94
N PRO A 174 5.19 2.47 -8.76
CA PRO A 174 6.06 3.61 -8.43
C PRO A 174 5.28 4.93 -8.28
N SER A 175 4.23 5.13 -9.09
CA SER A 175 3.34 6.29 -8.99
C SER A 175 2.50 6.26 -7.70
N TYR A 176 2.06 5.08 -7.26
CA TYR A 176 1.28 4.92 -6.02
C TYR A 176 2.13 5.18 -4.79
N ILE A 177 3.34 4.58 -4.72
CA ILE A 177 4.27 4.77 -3.60
C ILE A 177 4.62 6.24 -3.41
N ARG A 178 4.78 7.01 -4.49
CA ARG A 178 5.05 8.45 -4.41
C ARG A 178 3.95 9.27 -3.74
N ARG A 179 2.73 8.74 -3.67
CA ARG A 179 1.58 9.39 -3.02
C ARG A 179 1.39 8.96 -1.58
N CYS A 180 2.07 7.88 -1.16
CA CYS A 180 1.91 7.32 0.17
C CYS A 180 2.81 8.01 1.20
N ASP A 181 2.28 8.21 2.41
CA ASP A 181 3.02 8.74 3.55
C ASP A 181 3.83 7.65 4.25
N PHE A 182 3.30 6.42 4.24
CA PHE A 182 3.92 5.27 4.87
C PHE A 182 3.93 4.07 3.94
N MET A 183 4.96 3.24 4.05
CA MET A 183 4.99 1.90 3.49
C MET A 183 5.18 0.89 4.63
N ILE A 184 4.30 -0.10 4.68
CA ILE A 184 4.41 -1.23 5.61
C ILE A 184 4.80 -2.46 4.81
N ILE A 185 5.94 -3.06 5.16
CA ILE A 185 6.39 -4.33 4.60
C ILE A 185 5.76 -5.46 5.40
N LEU A 186 4.80 -6.13 4.82
CA LEU A 186 4.09 -7.26 5.42
C LEU A 186 4.76 -8.57 4.99
N ALA A 187 5.65 -9.07 5.83
CA ALA A 187 6.38 -10.31 5.61
C ALA A 187 6.28 -11.23 6.84
N PRO A 188 5.08 -11.67 7.22
CA PRO A 188 4.94 -12.69 8.26
C PRO A 188 5.56 -13.99 7.75
N GLY A 189 6.16 -14.79 8.65
CA GLY A 189 6.61 -16.13 8.29
C GLY A 189 5.40 -16.98 7.88
N CYS A 190 5.29 -17.30 6.60
CA CYS A 190 4.19 -18.11 6.05
C CYS A 190 4.71 -19.08 4.98
N THR A 191 3.84 -19.97 4.52
CA THR A 191 4.18 -20.97 3.51
C THR A 191 3.43 -20.67 2.22
N HIS A 192 4.14 -20.69 1.09
CA HIS A 192 3.50 -20.49 -0.21
C HIS A 192 2.50 -21.61 -0.48
N PHE A 193 1.32 -21.23 -0.94
CA PHE A 193 0.20 -22.16 -1.13
C PHE A 193 0.49 -23.19 -2.22
N ASP A 194 1.06 -22.75 -3.37
CA ASP A 194 1.22 -23.57 -4.58
C ASP A 194 2.67 -23.97 -4.86
N ARG A 195 3.68 -23.22 -4.38
CA ARG A 195 5.07 -23.44 -4.76
C ARG A 195 5.79 -24.41 -3.84
N ILE A 196 6.54 -25.32 -4.47
CA ILE A 196 7.40 -26.28 -3.81
C ILE A 196 8.86 -25.88 -4.05
N ASP A 197 9.65 -25.89 -3.00
CA ASP A 197 11.10 -25.72 -3.08
C ASP A 197 11.71 -26.94 -3.80
N PRO A 198 12.39 -26.73 -4.95
CA PRO A 198 12.90 -27.84 -5.74
C PRO A 198 13.97 -28.67 -5.01
N ARG A 199 14.67 -28.09 -4.04
CA ARG A 199 15.71 -28.77 -3.25
C ARG A 199 15.12 -29.58 -2.11
N THR A 200 14.23 -28.98 -1.33
CA THR A 200 13.69 -29.64 -0.11
C THR A 200 12.44 -30.46 -0.39
N LYS A 201 11.82 -30.31 -1.58
CA LYS A 201 10.52 -30.92 -1.94
C LYS A 201 9.38 -30.56 -0.99
N ARG A 202 9.54 -29.51 -0.21
CA ARG A 202 8.52 -28.98 0.72
C ARG A 202 7.93 -27.68 0.15
N LYS A 203 6.79 -27.27 0.67
CA LYS A 203 6.22 -25.95 0.35
C LYS A 203 7.25 -24.86 0.65
N MET A 204 7.34 -23.86 -0.24
CA MET A 204 8.30 -22.78 -0.12
C MET A 204 7.94 -21.87 1.06
N ASN A 205 8.88 -21.69 1.97
CA ASN A 205 8.71 -20.75 3.08
C ASN A 205 8.94 -19.31 2.60
N LEU A 206 8.04 -18.43 2.98
CA LEU A 206 8.11 -17.00 2.73
C LEU A 206 8.45 -16.27 4.04
N CYS A 207 9.34 -15.31 3.94
CA CYS A 207 9.75 -14.47 5.07
C CYS A 207 10.35 -13.15 4.54
N TYR A 208 10.77 -12.27 5.43
CA TYR A 208 11.41 -11.02 5.03
C TYR A 208 12.64 -11.21 4.10
N ARG A 209 13.39 -12.30 4.26
CA ARG A 209 14.51 -12.61 3.37
C ARG A 209 14.05 -12.93 1.94
N THR A 210 13.00 -13.73 1.76
CA THR A 210 12.45 -14.03 0.43
C THR A 210 11.81 -12.80 -0.20
N TYR A 211 11.10 -12.00 0.59
CA TYR A 211 10.54 -10.71 0.18
C TYR A 211 11.64 -9.83 -0.46
N ARG A 212 12.77 -9.62 0.21
CA ARG A 212 13.87 -8.78 -0.28
C ARG A 212 14.53 -9.28 -1.55
N LEU A 213 14.42 -10.55 -1.87
CA LEU A 213 15.04 -11.16 -3.06
C LEU A 213 14.15 -11.10 -4.31
N ARG A 214 12.90 -10.69 -4.18
CA ARG A 214 12.01 -10.57 -5.33
C ARG A 214 12.23 -9.26 -6.07
N ALA A 215 12.33 -9.33 -7.39
CA ALA A 215 12.53 -8.16 -8.25
C ALA A 215 11.47 -7.07 -8.01
N ARG A 216 10.19 -7.45 -7.84
CA ARG A 216 9.10 -6.53 -7.55
C ARG A 216 9.30 -5.80 -6.23
N CYS A 217 9.62 -6.53 -5.17
CA CYS A 217 9.86 -5.93 -3.85
C CYS A 217 11.10 -5.05 -3.83
N VAL A 218 12.13 -5.41 -4.64
CA VAL A 218 13.30 -4.55 -4.87
C VAL A 218 12.87 -3.23 -5.53
N PHE A 219 11.99 -3.29 -6.54
CA PHE A 219 11.47 -2.09 -7.21
C PHE A 219 10.68 -1.16 -6.26
N GLU A 220 9.97 -1.71 -5.31
CA GLU A 220 9.21 -0.95 -4.29
C GLU A 220 10.13 -0.30 -3.25
N MET A 221 11.37 -0.81 -3.10
CA MET A 221 12.35 -0.30 -2.14
C MET A 221 13.18 0.87 -2.67
N PHE A 222 13.24 1.11 -3.98
CA PHE A 222 13.98 2.18 -4.65
C PHE A 222 13.08 3.18 -5.36
#